data_2cba9b4fa0b8becee2aafc689edf8b1c
#
_entry.id   2cba9b4fa0b8becee2aafc689edf8b1c
#
_cell.length_a   1.000
_cell.length_b   1.000
_cell.length_c   1.000
_cell.angle_alpha   90.00
_cell.angle_beta   90.00
_cell.angle_gamma   90.00
#
_symmetry.space_group_name_H-M   'P 1'
#
loop_
_entity.id
_entity.type
_entity.pdbx_description
1 polymer ?
#
loop_
_entity_poly.entity_id
_entity_poly.type
_entity_poly.pdbx_seq_one_letter_code
_entity_poly.pdbx_strand_id
1 'polypeptide(L)'
;FNYLVNNSKDFYDGNVVGPMYHKLRFKKWKMKTAIGGGPVLVQEGQIKITNEEELKFTGKAINDKHPRTCMGYTSDGYLIIMAIQGRFPGIAEGATLEQEARLLIDLGCAEALNLDGGGSSCMLVNGKETIKPSDKTGERPVPAVFLIKEN
;
A
#
# COMPACT_ATOMS: atom_id res chain seq x y z
N PHE A 1 1.83 -16.92 13.83
CA PHE A 1 2.58 -15.66 13.80
C PHE A 1 2.17 -14.82 14.99
N ASN A 2 3.14 -14.36 15.77
CA ASN A 2 2.96 -13.39 16.83
C ASN A 2 3.36 -12.02 16.26
N TYR A 3 2.54 -11.02 16.46
CA TYR A 3 2.88 -9.67 16.08
C TYR A 3 2.82 -8.75 17.29
N LEU A 4 3.64 -7.73 17.24
CA LEU A 4 3.60 -6.67 18.22
C LEU A 4 2.46 -5.73 17.89
N VAL A 5 1.50 -5.62 18.81
CA VAL A 5 0.55 -4.51 18.78
C VAL A 5 1.20 -3.38 19.54
N ASN A 6 1.64 -2.42 18.80
CA ASN A 6 2.19 -1.21 19.36
C ASN A 6 1.28 -0.02 19.06
N ASN A 7 1.04 0.79 20.08
CA ASN A 7 0.70 2.17 19.81
C ASN A 7 1.94 2.80 19.19
N SER A 8 1.82 3.23 17.97
CA SER A 8 2.86 3.60 17.01
C SER A 8 3.97 4.56 17.49
N LYS A 9 3.86 5.12 18.67
CA LYS A 9 4.84 6.05 19.22
C LYS A 9 6.08 5.40 19.85
N ASP A 10 6.01 4.11 20.19
CA ASP A 10 7.07 3.49 21.00
C ASP A 10 8.08 2.66 20.19
N PHE A 11 7.85 2.47 18.88
CA PHE A 11 8.63 1.52 18.07
C PHE A 11 9.68 2.16 17.15
N TYR A 12 9.58 3.46 16.90
CA TYR A 12 10.44 4.14 15.93
C TYR A 12 11.64 4.88 16.53
N ASP A 13 11.79 4.83 17.84
CA ASP A 13 13.05 5.27 18.46
C ASP A 13 14.08 4.16 18.31
N GLY A 14 14.87 4.21 17.23
CA GLY A 14 15.86 3.20 16.83
C GLY A 14 16.98 2.89 17.84
N ASN A 15 16.76 3.20 19.12
CA ASN A 15 17.68 2.97 20.22
C ASN A 15 17.16 1.98 21.27
N VAL A 16 16.06 1.27 21.02
CA VAL A 16 15.54 0.31 22.01
C VAL A 16 16.14 -1.08 21.77
N VAL A 17 17.43 -1.19 21.97
CA VAL A 17 18.11 -2.47 22.22
C VAL A 17 18.46 -2.47 23.72
N GLY A 18 17.55 -2.94 24.56
CA GLY A 18 17.76 -2.98 26.00
C GLY A 18 16.69 -3.79 26.73
N PRO A 19 16.74 -3.91 28.06
CA PRO A 19 15.89 -4.81 28.86
C PRO A 19 14.38 -4.53 28.83
N MET A 20 13.91 -3.69 27.95
CA MET A 20 12.49 -3.31 27.81
C MET A 20 11.61 -4.37 27.12
N TYR A 21 12.20 -5.43 26.57
CA TYR A 21 11.45 -6.54 25.96
C TYR A 21 10.46 -7.23 26.91
N HIS A 22 10.62 -7.11 28.21
CA HIS A 22 9.74 -7.70 29.21
C HIS A 22 8.37 -7.01 29.34
N LYS A 23 8.15 -5.84 28.71
CA LYS A 23 6.87 -5.13 28.74
C LYS A 23 6.08 -5.26 27.43
N LEU A 24 6.65 -5.85 26.38
CA LEU A 24 5.97 -6.02 25.11
C LEU A 24 4.98 -7.18 25.21
N ARG A 25 3.70 -6.88 25.07
CA ARG A 25 2.65 -7.90 25.02
C ARG A 25 2.43 -8.31 23.58
N PHE A 26 2.86 -9.52 23.24
CA PHE A 26 2.52 -10.14 21.98
C PHE A 26 1.06 -10.59 22.00
N LYS A 27 0.30 -10.23 20.99
CA LYS A 27 -1.05 -10.78 20.77
C LYS A 27 -1.00 -11.74 19.58
N LYS A 28 -1.77 -12.81 19.68
CA LYS A 28 -1.94 -13.72 18.54
C LYS A 28 -2.69 -12.99 17.42
N TRP A 29 -2.08 -12.89 16.26
CA TRP A 29 -2.72 -12.32 15.09
C TRP A 29 -3.80 -13.25 14.55
N LYS A 30 -5.05 -12.82 14.63
CA LYS A 30 -6.23 -13.57 14.20
C LYS A 30 -6.82 -12.88 12.97
N MET A 31 -6.26 -13.18 11.80
CA MET A 31 -6.75 -12.65 10.53
C MET A 31 -7.24 -13.78 9.65
N LYS A 32 -8.33 -13.55 8.92
CA LYS A 32 -8.79 -14.45 7.85
C LYS A 32 -7.99 -14.23 6.58
N THR A 33 -7.69 -12.98 6.28
CA THR A 33 -6.92 -12.56 5.11
C THR A 33 -5.92 -11.51 5.55
N ALA A 34 -4.71 -11.58 5.02
CA ALA A 34 -3.68 -10.59 5.21
C ALA A 34 -3.00 -10.30 3.88
N ILE A 35 -2.69 -9.04 3.64
CA ILE A 35 -1.94 -8.59 2.48
C ILE A 35 -0.72 -7.82 2.97
N GLY A 36 0.41 -8.06 2.35
CA GLY A 36 1.64 -7.31 2.60
C GLY A 36 1.85 -6.25 1.54
N GLY A 37 2.31 -5.10 1.95
CA GLY A 37 2.64 -3.98 1.07
C GLY A 37 3.40 -2.92 1.82
N GLY A 38 3.70 -1.82 1.13
CA GLY A 38 4.38 -0.67 1.70
C GLY A 38 4.91 0.25 0.59
N PRO A 39 5.31 1.47 0.96
CA PRO A 39 5.19 2.06 2.31
C PRO A 39 3.74 2.33 2.71
N VAL A 40 3.51 2.61 4.00
CA VAL A 40 2.28 3.27 4.45
C VAL A 40 2.16 4.61 3.73
N LEU A 41 0.96 4.96 3.33
CA LEU A 41 0.64 6.22 2.63
C LEU A 41 -0.21 7.15 3.51
N VAL A 42 -1.16 6.57 4.23
CA VAL A 42 -2.08 7.29 5.12
C VAL A 42 -2.13 6.57 6.45
N GLN A 43 -2.04 7.32 7.52
CA GLN A 43 -2.20 6.84 8.88
C GLN A 43 -3.01 7.84 9.69
N GLU A 44 -4.03 7.37 10.43
CA GLU A 44 -4.91 8.21 11.24
C GLU A 44 -5.53 9.37 10.44
N GLY A 45 -5.89 9.14 9.18
CA GLY A 45 -6.46 10.15 8.28
C GLY A 45 -5.48 11.24 7.82
N GLN A 46 -4.18 11.02 7.99
CA GLN A 46 -3.14 11.95 7.56
C GLN A 46 -2.17 11.29 6.61
N ILE A 47 -1.64 12.06 5.67
CA ILE A 47 -0.57 11.58 4.79
C ILE A 47 0.67 11.32 5.64
N LYS A 48 1.13 10.07 5.59
CA LYS A 48 2.35 9.64 6.27
C LYS A 48 3.06 8.59 5.43
N ILE A 49 3.98 9.04 4.60
CA ILE A 49 4.74 8.14 3.73
C ILE A 49 5.94 7.62 4.50
N THR A 50 5.89 6.36 4.90
CA THR A 50 6.90 5.69 5.76
C THR A 50 8.00 4.99 4.97
N ASN A 51 8.34 5.51 3.81
CA ASN A 51 9.34 4.86 2.96
C ASN A 51 10.72 4.74 3.60
N GLU A 52 11.16 5.79 4.30
CA GLU A 52 12.47 5.81 4.95
C GLU A 52 12.56 4.79 6.09
N GLU A 53 11.45 4.59 6.80
CA GLU A 53 11.35 3.71 7.95
C GLU A 53 11.20 2.23 7.54
N GLU A 54 10.44 1.97 6.47
CA GLU A 54 10.04 0.60 6.10
C GLU A 54 10.89 0.01 4.98
N LEU A 55 10.74 0.54 3.78
CA LEU A 55 11.21 -0.11 2.56
C LEU A 55 12.48 0.51 2.02
N LYS A 56 12.75 1.75 2.37
CA LYS A 56 13.93 2.51 1.91
C LYS A 56 14.12 2.43 0.38
N PHE A 57 13.03 2.54 -0.37
CA PHE A 57 13.14 2.68 -1.81
C PHE A 57 14.04 3.87 -2.13
N THR A 58 15.09 3.61 -2.85
CA THR A 58 16.08 4.62 -3.23
C THR A 58 15.94 5.02 -4.69
N GLY A 59 16.40 6.23 -5.00
CA GLY A 59 16.42 6.74 -6.35
C GLY A 59 15.08 7.32 -6.82
N LYS A 60 14.90 7.39 -8.13
CA LYS A 60 13.76 8.05 -8.76
C LYS A 60 12.41 7.36 -8.53
N ALA A 61 12.41 6.08 -8.20
CA ALA A 61 11.20 5.28 -8.08
C ALA A 61 10.18 5.82 -7.06
N ILE A 62 10.60 6.60 -6.07
CA ILE A 62 9.73 7.22 -5.07
C ILE A 62 9.14 8.53 -5.59
N ASN A 63 9.98 9.35 -6.19
CA ASN A 63 9.62 10.71 -6.59
C ASN A 63 9.05 10.78 -8.00
N ASP A 64 9.20 9.71 -8.78
CA ASP A 64 8.68 9.66 -10.14
C ASP A 64 7.26 9.11 -10.18
N LYS A 65 6.55 9.47 -11.24
CA LYS A 65 5.22 8.95 -11.54
C LYS A 65 5.34 7.52 -12.11
N HIS A 66 4.64 6.60 -11.48
CA HIS A 66 4.55 5.20 -11.91
C HIS A 66 3.12 4.70 -11.88
N PRO A 67 2.80 3.61 -12.60
CA PRO A 67 1.60 2.84 -12.29
C PRO A 67 1.64 2.43 -10.83
N ARG A 68 0.54 2.58 -10.11
CA ARG A 68 0.44 2.29 -8.68
C ARG A 68 -0.72 1.36 -8.40
N THR A 69 -0.59 0.61 -7.34
CA THR A 69 -1.65 -0.19 -6.75
C THR A 69 -1.64 0.08 -5.26
N CYS A 70 -2.78 0.37 -4.68
CA CYS A 70 -2.88 0.61 -3.25
C CYS A 70 -4.20 0.13 -2.67
N MET A 71 -4.19 0.00 -1.37
CA MET A 71 -5.35 -0.32 -0.56
C MET A 71 -5.45 0.61 0.62
N GLY A 72 -6.68 0.95 0.98
CA GLY A 72 -6.97 1.70 2.20
C GLY A 72 -8.36 1.37 2.72
N TYR A 73 -8.65 1.83 3.90
CA TYR A 73 -10.01 1.75 4.43
C TYR A 73 -10.41 3.07 5.09
N THR A 74 -11.69 3.37 4.96
CA THR A 74 -12.31 4.55 5.53
C THR A 74 -12.73 4.28 6.98
N SER A 75 -12.91 5.34 7.76
CA SER A 75 -13.36 5.21 9.15
C SER A 75 -14.77 4.64 9.29
N ASP A 76 -15.59 4.75 8.24
CA ASP A 76 -16.94 4.19 8.17
C ASP A 76 -17.00 2.77 7.57
N GLY A 77 -15.85 2.16 7.30
CA GLY A 77 -15.71 0.74 7.03
C GLY A 77 -15.69 0.33 5.57
N TYR A 78 -15.50 1.24 4.62
CA TYR A 78 -15.28 0.88 3.22
C TYR A 78 -13.83 0.50 2.97
N LEU A 79 -13.63 -0.57 2.20
CA LEU A 79 -12.34 -0.95 1.64
C LEU A 79 -12.17 -0.26 0.29
N ILE A 80 -11.15 0.55 0.16
CA ILE A 80 -10.75 1.18 -1.10
C ILE A 80 -9.62 0.36 -1.71
N ILE A 81 -9.80 -0.04 -2.97
CA ILE A 81 -8.77 -0.66 -3.79
C ILE A 81 -8.61 0.21 -5.01
N MET A 82 -7.41 0.70 -5.25
CA MET A 82 -7.15 1.62 -6.35
C MET A 82 -5.97 1.15 -7.19
N ALA A 83 -6.14 1.17 -8.50
CA ALA A 83 -5.06 0.99 -9.47
C ALA A 83 -4.95 2.25 -10.34
N ILE A 84 -3.73 2.76 -10.48
CA ILE A 84 -3.41 3.97 -11.24
C ILE A 84 -2.62 3.57 -12.47
N GLN A 85 -3.19 3.85 -13.64
CA GLN A 85 -2.50 3.61 -14.91
C GLN A 85 -1.31 4.56 -15.06
N GLY A 86 -0.21 4.09 -15.66
CA GLY A 86 0.96 4.93 -15.82
C GLY A 86 1.90 4.46 -16.93
N ARG A 87 2.97 5.24 -17.15
CA ARG A 87 3.98 5.03 -18.20
C ARG A 87 3.43 5.19 -19.64
N PHE A 88 2.35 5.93 -19.80
CA PHE A 88 1.81 6.34 -21.11
C PHE A 88 1.91 7.85 -21.23
N PRO A 89 3.02 8.39 -21.80
CA PRO A 89 3.24 9.83 -21.91
C PRO A 89 2.09 10.55 -22.61
N GLY A 90 1.63 11.66 -22.03
CA GLY A 90 0.52 12.45 -22.58
C GLY A 90 -0.86 11.83 -22.43
N ILE A 91 -0.99 10.62 -21.88
CA ILE A 91 -2.28 9.92 -21.68
C ILE A 91 -2.46 9.60 -20.19
N ALA A 92 -1.55 8.84 -19.60
CA ALA A 92 -1.58 8.45 -18.20
C ALA A 92 -0.14 8.25 -17.72
N GLU A 93 0.39 9.22 -17.03
CA GLU A 93 1.80 9.17 -16.59
C GLU A 93 2.03 8.31 -15.35
N GLY A 94 0.98 8.12 -14.56
CA GLY A 94 1.04 7.51 -13.24
C GLY A 94 1.00 8.53 -12.11
N ALA A 95 1.31 8.09 -10.90
CA ALA A 95 1.33 8.92 -9.71
C ALA A 95 2.62 8.74 -8.89
N THR A 96 3.02 9.80 -8.20
CA THR A 96 3.98 9.73 -7.10
C THR A 96 3.29 9.13 -5.88
N LEU A 97 4.06 8.67 -4.88
CA LEU A 97 3.47 8.19 -3.61
C LEU A 97 2.66 9.27 -2.90
N GLU A 98 3.09 10.52 -2.99
CA GLU A 98 2.35 11.64 -2.39
C GLU A 98 1.01 11.89 -3.10
N GLN A 99 0.99 11.84 -4.42
CA GLN A 99 -0.25 11.98 -5.19
C GLN A 99 -1.21 10.83 -4.89
N GLU A 100 -0.69 9.60 -4.80
CA GLU A 100 -1.45 8.42 -4.41
C GLU A 100 -2.06 8.57 -3.01
N ALA A 101 -1.27 9.03 -2.02
CA ALA A 101 -1.73 9.28 -0.66
C ALA A 101 -2.82 10.36 -0.62
N ARG A 102 -2.69 11.44 -1.40
CA ARG A 102 -3.72 12.49 -1.49
C ARG A 102 -5.03 11.96 -2.02
N LEU A 103 -4.99 11.16 -3.10
CA LEU A 103 -6.18 10.53 -3.66
C LEU A 103 -6.89 9.64 -2.62
N LEU A 104 -6.13 8.90 -1.81
CA LEU A 104 -6.70 8.06 -0.76
C LEU A 104 -7.34 8.88 0.37
N ILE A 105 -6.73 10.00 0.75
CA ILE A 105 -7.34 10.97 1.69
C ILE A 105 -8.64 11.53 1.10
N ASP A 106 -8.65 11.94 -0.16
CA ASP A 106 -9.83 12.50 -0.82
C ASP A 106 -10.97 11.48 -0.92
N LEU A 107 -10.63 10.18 -0.97
CA LEU A 107 -11.58 9.06 -0.90
C LEU A 107 -12.00 8.70 0.55
N GLY A 108 -11.53 9.45 1.55
CA GLY A 108 -11.91 9.26 2.95
C GLY A 108 -11.13 8.17 3.70
N CYS A 109 -10.01 7.69 3.17
CA CYS A 109 -9.21 6.69 3.84
C CYS A 109 -8.62 7.22 5.15
N ALA A 110 -8.81 6.45 6.23
CA ALA A 110 -8.15 6.68 7.52
C ALA A 110 -6.79 5.98 7.58
N GLU A 111 -6.67 4.84 6.91
CA GLU A 111 -5.44 4.06 6.80
C GLU A 111 -5.26 3.61 5.35
N ALA A 112 -4.05 3.65 4.83
CA ALA A 112 -3.77 3.16 3.49
C ALA A 112 -2.28 2.80 3.31
N LEU A 113 -2.03 1.87 2.40
CA LEU A 113 -0.70 1.42 2.04
C LEU A 113 -0.57 1.22 0.54
N ASN A 114 0.64 1.43 0.04
CA ASN A 114 1.02 1.10 -1.32
C ASN A 114 1.27 -0.41 -1.45
N LEU A 115 0.96 -0.95 -2.61
CA LEU A 115 1.23 -2.34 -2.99
C LEU A 115 2.25 -2.39 -4.13
N ASP A 116 2.50 -3.58 -4.67
CA ASP A 116 3.34 -3.72 -5.85
C ASP A 116 2.73 -2.96 -7.04
N GLY A 117 3.57 -2.17 -7.69
CA GLY A 117 3.19 -1.24 -8.73
C GLY A 117 3.91 -1.49 -10.06
N GLY A 118 3.98 -0.45 -10.86
CA GLY A 118 4.66 -0.55 -12.16
C GLY A 118 3.98 -1.55 -13.09
N GLY A 119 4.74 -2.48 -13.67
CA GLY A 119 4.22 -3.53 -14.56
C GLY A 119 3.31 -4.55 -13.87
N SER A 120 3.34 -4.62 -12.53
CA SER A 120 2.46 -5.48 -11.74
C SER A 120 1.07 -4.86 -11.46
N SER A 121 0.90 -3.55 -11.75
CA SER A 121 -0.40 -2.89 -11.56
C SER A 121 -1.42 -3.43 -12.56
N CYS A 122 -2.40 -4.15 -12.06
CA CYS A 122 -3.58 -4.54 -12.83
C CYS A 122 -4.83 -4.55 -11.94
N MET A 123 -5.98 -4.36 -12.53
CA MET A 123 -7.27 -4.48 -11.87
C MET A 123 -8.32 -4.96 -12.86
N LEU A 124 -8.98 -6.04 -12.52
CA LEU A 124 -10.09 -6.57 -13.29
C LEU A 124 -11.39 -6.39 -12.51
N VAL A 125 -12.41 -5.90 -13.17
CA VAL A 125 -13.78 -5.85 -12.65
C VAL A 125 -14.66 -6.69 -13.57
N ASN A 126 -15.27 -7.73 -13.04
CA ASN A 126 -16.06 -8.69 -13.80
C ASN A 126 -15.30 -9.28 -15.01
N GLY A 127 -14.01 -9.61 -14.79
CA GLY A 127 -13.14 -10.17 -15.82
C GLY A 127 -12.66 -9.22 -16.90
N LYS A 128 -12.92 -7.92 -16.76
CA LYS A 128 -12.47 -6.89 -17.72
C LYS A 128 -11.38 -6.03 -17.09
N GLU A 129 -10.31 -5.80 -17.83
CA GLU A 129 -9.26 -4.86 -17.44
C GLU A 129 -9.83 -3.44 -17.28
N THR A 130 -9.46 -2.77 -16.19
CA THR A 130 -9.85 -1.38 -15.91
C THR A 130 -8.74 -0.39 -16.21
N ILE A 131 -7.49 -0.85 -16.23
CA ILE A 131 -6.31 -0.08 -16.62
C ILE A 131 -5.50 -0.90 -17.63
N LYS A 132 -4.80 -0.20 -18.51
CA LYS A 132 -3.89 -0.83 -19.47
C LYS A 132 -2.57 -1.21 -18.79
N PRO A 133 -2.08 -2.46 -18.94
CA PRO A 133 -0.76 -2.85 -18.45
C PRO A 133 0.34 -1.96 -19.01
N SER A 134 1.31 -1.60 -18.18
CA SER A 134 2.39 -0.69 -18.57
C SER A 134 3.57 -1.36 -19.26
N ASP A 135 3.70 -2.68 -19.12
CA ASP A 135 4.77 -3.44 -19.78
C ASP A 135 4.40 -3.74 -21.23
N LYS A 136 5.37 -3.70 -22.13
CA LYS A 136 5.15 -3.92 -23.58
C LYS A 136 4.61 -5.31 -23.91
N THR A 137 4.87 -6.27 -23.05
CA THR A 137 4.42 -7.67 -23.19
C THR A 137 3.04 -7.93 -22.61
N GLY A 138 2.36 -6.91 -22.10
CA GLY A 138 1.08 -7.02 -21.40
C GLY A 138 1.22 -7.17 -19.89
N GLU A 139 0.29 -7.88 -19.26
CA GLU A 139 0.31 -8.11 -17.81
C GLU A 139 1.56 -8.89 -17.40
N ARG A 140 2.19 -8.44 -16.33
CA ARG A 140 3.30 -9.16 -15.70
C ARG A 140 2.78 -10.28 -14.83
N PRO A 141 3.38 -11.50 -14.89
CA PRO A 141 3.10 -12.53 -13.90
C PRO A 141 3.38 -12.01 -12.48
N VAL A 142 2.40 -12.18 -11.60
CA VAL A 142 2.50 -11.78 -10.18
C VAL A 142 2.31 -13.01 -9.28
N PRO A 143 2.98 -13.10 -8.14
CA PRO A 143 2.92 -14.28 -7.26
C PRO A 143 1.58 -14.42 -6.53
N ALA A 144 0.83 -13.34 -6.38
CA ALA A 144 -0.45 -13.33 -5.69
C ALA A 144 -1.34 -12.21 -6.20
N VAL A 145 -2.65 -12.43 -6.11
CA VAL A 145 -3.68 -11.44 -6.40
C VAL A 145 -4.67 -11.34 -5.24
N PHE A 146 -5.24 -10.17 -5.06
CA PHE A 146 -6.36 -9.98 -4.14
C PHE A 146 -7.66 -10.17 -4.92
N LEU A 147 -8.50 -11.09 -4.46
CA LEU A 147 -9.76 -11.43 -5.12
C LEU A 147 -10.94 -11.15 -4.21
N ILE A 148 -11.93 -10.44 -4.74
CA ILE A 148 -13.25 -10.28 -4.12
C ILE A 148 -14.25 -11.06 -4.96
N LYS A 149 -15.03 -11.91 -4.31
CA LYS A 149 -16.09 -12.70 -4.93
C LYS A 149 -17.36 -12.57 -4.11
N GLU A 150 -18.48 -12.35 -4.77
CA GLU A 150 -19.80 -12.50 -4.15
C GLU A 150 -20.05 -13.98 -3.79
N ASN A 151 -20.67 -14.21 -2.64
CA ASN A 151 -21.05 -15.54 -2.18
C ASN A 151 -22.37 -15.97 -2.82
#